data_92fb54ceda7819302db72cb49272e2af
#
_entry.id   92fb54ceda7819302db72cb49272e2af
#
_cell.length_a   1.000
_cell.length_b   1.000
_cell.length_c   1.000
_cell.angle_alpha   90.00
_cell.angle_beta   90.00
_cell.angle_gamma   90.00
#
_symmetry.space_group_name_H-M   'P 1'
#
loop_
_entity.id
_entity.type
_entity.pdbx_description
1 polymer ?
#
loop_
_entity_poly.entity_id
_entity_poly.type
_entity_poly.pdbx_seq_one_letter_code
_entity_poly.pdbx_strand_id
1 'polypeptide(L)'
;MTNKLELKKTSLSLVWSLIIILGVLLIDQGSKIYIKLHYPLTLYGDQAIVDWGFFKLLFVENKGMAMGTKLNDLLPFLSEKTAKLLLTIVRLIAIVAIGFWLWQHIKKRRSRTLIWALCLIFAGALGNIIDSVFYGYLFSSSFGQIATLLPEQGYAPLFFGHVVDMLQFPLASWVWPEWIPFIGGKSYTFFQYIFNIADTSISTGVGLLIVFNKKIFGQASSQKE
;
A
#
# COMPACT_ATOMS: atom_id res chain seq x y z
N MET A 1 15.45 16.02 37.93
CA MET A 1 15.50 16.82 36.68
C MET A 1 15.69 15.99 35.42
N THR A 2 16.34 14.84 35.46
CA THR A 2 16.61 13.93 34.36
C THR A 2 15.34 13.34 33.72
N ASN A 3 14.30 13.06 34.51
CA ASN A 3 13.06 12.40 34.02
C ASN A 3 12.19 13.29 33.09
N LYS A 4 12.20 14.62 33.27
CA LYS A 4 11.44 15.57 32.44
C LYS A 4 12.08 15.78 31.06
N LEU A 5 13.41 15.74 30.96
CA LEU A 5 14.14 15.85 29.68
C LEU A 5 14.06 14.57 28.87
N GLU A 6 14.01 13.42 29.53
CA GLU A 6 13.84 12.12 28.87
C GLU A 6 12.43 11.94 28.28
N LEU A 7 11.39 12.33 29.01
CA LEU A 7 10.01 12.35 28.52
C LEU A 7 9.84 13.30 27.31
N LYS A 8 10.50 14.46 27.32
CA LYS A 8 10.44 15.44 26.23
C LYS A 8 11.08 14.92 24.94
N LYS A 9 12.21 14.20 25.01
CA LYS A 9 12.85 13.58 23.84
C LYS A 9 12.06 12.41 23.25
N THR A 10 11.40 11.62 24.10
CA THR A 10 10.57 10.50 23.67
C THR A 10 9.26 10.97 23.03
N SER A 11 8.64 12.01 23.63
CA SER A 11 7.42 12.61 23.08
C SER A 11 7.63 13.27 21.72
N LEU A 12 8.78 13.91 21.49
CA LEU A 12 9.08 14.54 20.19
C LEU A 12 9.20 13.48 19.06
N SER A 13 9.86 12.36 19.33
CA SER A 13 9.98 11.26 18.35
C SER A 13 8.61 10.63 18.03
N LEU A 14 7.76 10.45 19.05
CA LEU A 14 6.40 9.93 18.87
C LEU A 14 5.54 10.89 18.07
N VAL A 15 5.59 12.20 18.38
CA VAL A 15 4.83 13.22 17.65
C VAL A 15 5.18 13.24 16.16
N TRP A 16 6.47 13.22 15.82
CA TRP A 16 6.90 13.16 14.43
C TRP A 16 6.45 11.87 13.73
N SER A 17 6.52 10.74 14.43
CA SER A 17 6.02 9.46 13.89
C SER A 17 4.52 9.52 13.57
N LEU A 18 3.72 10.09 14.48
CA LEU A 18 2.29 10.28 14.25
C LEU A 18 2.01 11.24 13.09
N ILE A 19 2.75 12.35 12.98
CA ILE A 19 2.59 13.29 11.85
C ILE A 19 2.84 12.58 10.51
N ILE A 20 3.90 11.79 10.41
CA ILE A 20 4.21 11.04 9.17
C ILE A 20 3.09 10.04 8.86
N ILE A 21 2.68 9.24 9.83
CA ILE A 21 1.64 8.21 9.65
C ILE A 21 0.32 8.86 9.22
N LEU A 22 -0.13 9.89 9.95
CA LEU A 22 -1.37 10.58 9.64
C LEU A 22 -1.30 11.31 8.29
N GLY A 23 -0.17 11.94 7.96
CA GLY A 23 0.04 12.60 6.67
C GLY A 23 -0.09 11.64 5.50
N VAL A 24 0.58 10.48 5.57
CA VAL A 24 0.47 9.43 4.54
C VAL A 24 -0.96 8.92 4.43
N LEU A 25 -1.61 8.61 5.56
CA LEU A 25 -3.00 8.11 5.56
C LEU A 25 -3.98 9.13 4.98
N LEU A 26 -3.83 10.41 5.32
CA LEU A 26 -4.70 11.47 4.80
C LEU A 26 -4.58 11.60 3.27
N ILE A 27 -3.34 11.56 2.75
CA ILE A 27 -3.11 11.66 1.31
C ILE A 27 -3.62 10.39 0.61
N ASP A 28 -3.31 9.21 1.14
CA ASP A 28 -3.73 7.93 0.57
C ASP A 28 -5.26 7.81 0.55
N GLN A 29 -5.89 7.91 1.70
CA GLN A 29 -7.34 7.74 1.82
C GLN A 29 -8.11 8.89 1.16
N GLY A 30 -7.60 10.11 1.26
CA GLY A 30 -8.19 11.27 0.58
C GLY A 30 -8.22 11.10 -0.94
N SER A 31 -7.11 10.66 -1.56
CA SER A 31 -7.05 10.40 -3.00
C SER A 31 -7.96 9.24 -3.42
N LYS A 32 -7.98 8.14 -2.67
CA LYS A 32 -8.82 6.96 -2.92
C LYS A 32 -10.31 7.28 -2.83
N ILE A 33 -10.73 7.98 -1.78
CA ILE A 33 -12.11 8.39 -1.59
C ILE A 33 -12.53 9.38 -2.68
N TYR A 34 -11.67 10.36 -2.99
CA TYR A 34 -11.94 11.33 -4.04
C TYR A 34 -12.21 10.63 -5.39
N ILE A 35 -11.31 9.74 -5.81
CA ILE A 35 -11.46 9.01 -7.08
C ILE A 35 -12.74 8.17 -7.08
N LYS A 36 -13.01 7.44 -6.00
CA LYS A 36 -14.16 6.55 -5.89
C LYS A 36 -15.51 7.30 -5.93
N LEU A 37 -15.56 8.53 -5.42
CA LEU A 37 -16.75 9.36 -5.40
C LEU A 37 -16.94 10.25 -6.64
N HIS A 38 -15.95 10.31 -7.56
CA HIS A 38 -16.05 11.19 -8.73
C HIS A 38 -15.91 10.46 -10.07
N TYR A 39 -15.40 9.21 -10.06
CA TYR A 39 -15.14 8.48 -11.30
C TYR A 39 -15.69 7.06 -11.22
N PRO A 40 -16.19 6.49 -12.32
CA PRO A 40 -16.48 5.06 -12.41
C PRO A 40 -15.16 4.27 -12.56
N LEU A 41 -15.21 2.95 -12.35
CA LEU A 41 -14.06 2.08 -12.58
C LEU A 41 -13.55 2.19 -14.01
N THR A 42 -12.25 2.30 -14.17
CA THR A 42 -11.56 2.18 -15.46
C THR A 42 -11.59 0.70 -15.88
N LEU A 43 -12.40 0.40 -16.89
CA LEU A 43 -12.50 -0.94 -17.45
C LEU A 43 -11.51 -1.09 -18.60
N TYR A 44 -10.69 -2.15 -18.56
CA TYR A 44 -9.76 -2.56 -19.65
C TYR A 44 -8.74 -1.51 -20.13
N GLY A 45 -8.38 -0.54 -19.28
CA GLY A 45 -7.29 0.42 -19.58
C GLY A 45 -7.62 1.51 -20.59
N ASP A 46 -8.84 1.55 -21.16
CA ASP A 46 -9.15 2.44 -22.27
C ASP A 46 -9.60 3.86 -21.87
N GLN A 47 -9.84 4.12 -20.60
CA GLN A 47 -10.29 5.43 -20.11
C GLN A 47 -9.54 5.85 -18.87
N ALA A 48 -8.30 6.29 -19.04
CA ALA A 48 -7.58 6.94 -17.97
C ALA A 48 -8.27 8.27 -17.63
N ILE A 49 -8.40 8.58 -16.32
CA ILE A 49 -8.89 9.88 -15.83
C ILE A 49 -7.98 10.99 -16.34
N VAL A 50 -6.66 10.73 -16.33
CA VAL A 50 -5.62 11.58 -16.94
C VAL A 50 -4.66 10.65 -17.68
N ASP A 51 -4.26 11.05 -18.90
CA ASP A 51 -3.23 10.36 -19.68
C ASP A 51 -2.22 11.36 -20.23
N TRP A 52 -0.99 11.32 -19.71
CA TRP A 52 0.16 12.12 -20.20
C TRP A 52 1.20 11.25 -20.91
N GLY A 53 0.84 10.05 -21.32
CA GLY A 53 1.73 9.08 -21.91
C GLY A 53 2.59 8.36 -20.86
N PHE A 54 3.55 9.05 -20.23
CA PHE A 54 4.43 8.52 -19.20
C PHE A 54 3.77 8.38 -17.82
N PHE A 55 2.64 9.02 -17.60
CA PHE A 55 1.85 8.97 -16.37
C PHE A 55 0.37 8.85 -16.71
N LYS A 56 -0.30 7.92 -16.04
CA LYS A 56 -1.75 7.76 -16.14
C LYS A 56 -2.37 7.75 -14.76
N LEU A 57 -3.48 8.47 -14.63
CA LEU A 57 -4.37 8.35 -13.48
C LEU A 57 -5.55 7.48 -13.88
N LEU A 58 -5.75 6.40 -13.17
CA LEU A 58 -6.75 5.37 -13.42
C LEU A 58 -7.62 5.18 -12.18
N PHE A 59 -8.70 4.43 -12.32
CA PHE A 59 -9.42 3.91 -11.15
C PHE A 59 -9.61 2.42 -11.29
N VAL A 60 -8.88 1.66 -10.50
CA VAL A 60 -8.95 0.19 -10.47
C VAL A 60 -9.21 -0.29 -9.05
N GLU A 61 -10.08 -1.27 -8.90
CA GLU A 61 -10.31 -1.96 -7.63
C GLU A 61 -9.61 -3.32 -7.63
N ASN A 62 -8.58 -3.45 -6.79
CA ASN A 62 -7.78 -4.64 -6.65
C ASN A 62 -8.41 -5.60 -5.62
N LYS A 63 -8.81 -6.77 -6.09
CA LYS A 63 -9.47 -7.80 -5.26
C LYS A 63 -8.50 -8.72 -4.52
N GLY A 64 -7.22 -8.72 -4.92
CA GLY A 64 -6.28 -9.75 -4.52
C GLY A 64 -4.95 -9.26 -3.97
N MET A 65 -3.92 -10.00 -4.31
CA MET A 65 -2.52 -9.70 -4.01
C MET A 65 -1.97 -8.66 -4.99
N ALA A 66 -0.65 -8.45 -4.97
CA ALA A 66 0.01 -7.57 -5.91
C ALA A 66 -0.19 -8.03 -7.38
N MET A 67 -0.24 -7.06 -8.31
CA MET A 67 -0.26 -7.31 -9.77
C MET A 67 -1.49 -8.07 -10.29
N GLY A 68 -2.63 -7.96 -9.60
CA GLY A 68 -3.87 -8.64 -10.01
C GLY A 68 -3.90 -10.14 -9.70
N THR A 69 -2.83 -10.72 -9.16
CA THR A 69 -2.78 -12.13 -8.74
C THR A 69 -3.70 -12.34 -7.54
N LYS A 70 -4.42 -13.44 -7.52
CA LYS A 70 -5.26 -13.85 -6.40
C LYS A 70 -4.60 -15.00 -5.65
N LEU A 71 -4.82 -15.10 -4.34
CA LEU A 71 -4.24 -16.20 -3.54
C LEU A 71 -4.76 -17.58 -3.99
N ASN A 72 -6.00 -17.67 -4.49
CA ASN A 72 -6.54 -18.91 -5.05
C ASN A 72 -5.91 -19.32 -6.40
N ASP A 73 -5.22 -18.41 -7.10
CA ASP A 73 -4.41 -18.77 -8.27
C ASP A 73 -3.18 -19.58 -7.85
N LEU A 74 -2.64 -19.31 -6.65
CA LEU A 74 -1.52 -20.04 -6.07
C LEU A 74 -1.96 -21.27 -5.28
N LEU A 75 -3.14 -21.23 -4.68
CA LEU A 75 -3.73 -22.27 -3.83
C LEU A 75 -5.14 -22.62 -4.37
N PRO A 76 -5.23 -23.42 -5.46
CA PRO A 76 -6.49 -23.66 -6.16
C PRO A 76 -7.59 -24.36 -5.32
N PHE A 77 -7.21 -24.97 -4.19
CA PHE A 77 -8.15 -25.61 -3.26
C PHE A 77 -8.91 -24.60 -2.39
N LEU A 78 -8.51 -23.31 -2.39
CA LEU A 78 -9.20 -22.28 -1.63
C LEU A 78 -10.26 -21.60 -2.50
N SER A 79 -11.46 -21.39 -1.92
CA SER A 79 -12.44 -20.51 -2.56
C SER A 79 -11.94 -19.07 -2.60
N GLU A 80 -12.38 -18.27 -3.59
CA GLU A 80 -11.99 -16.86 -3.70
C GLU A 80 -12.30 -16.08 -2.41
N LYS A 81 -13.42 -16.35 -1.77
CA LYS A 81 -13.80 -15.73 -0.49
C LYS A 81 -12.85 -16.10 0.64
N THR A 82 -12.53 -17.40 0.77
CA THR A 82 -11.61 -17.89 1.82
C THR A 82 -10.20 -17.32 1.60
N ALA A 83 -9.73 -17.33 0.36
CA ALA A 83 -8.43 -16.79 -0.02
C ALA A 83 -8.32 -15.29 0.35
N LYS A 84 -9.35 -14.50 0.04
CA LYS A 84 -9.41 -13.08 0.36
C LYS A 84 -9.44 -12.81 1.86
N LEU A 85 -10.27 -13.54 2.61
CA LEU A 85 -10.34 -13.42 4.06
C LEU A 85 -9.00 -13.75 4.71
N LEU A 86 -8.37 -14.85 4.30
CA LEU A 86 -7.05 -15.27 4.80
C LEU A 86 -5.99 -14.19 4.53
N LEU A 87 -5.95 -13.64 3.32
CA LEU A 87 -5.05 -12.57 2.96
C LEU A 87 -5.25 -11.32 3.83
N THR A 88 -6.50 -10.94 4.09
CA THR A 88 -6.83 -9.80 4.94
C THR A 88 -6.39 -10.04 6.38
N ILE A 89 -6.60 -11.24 6.92
CA ILE A 89 -6.16 -11.62 8.28
C ILE A 89 -4.63 -11.58 8.38
N VAL A 90 -3.91 -12.17 7.42
CA VAL A 90 -2.43 -12.14 7.39
C VAL A 90 -1.91 -10.69 7.37
N ARG A 91 -2.51 -9.82 6.57
CA ARG A 91 -2.17 -8.38 6.54
C ARG A 91 -2.43 -7.70 7.89
N LEU A 92 -3.53 -8.00 8.57
CA LEU A 92 -3.82 -7.47 9.90
C LEU A 92 -2.76 -7.90 10.92
N ILE A 93 -2.37 -9.17 10.92
CA ILE A 93 -1.31 -9.68 11.80
C ILE A 93 0.01 -8.96 11.50
N ALA A 94 0.36 -8.80 10.22
CA ALA A 94 1.57 -8.11 9.81
C ALA A 94 1.57 -6.64 10.29
N ILE A 95 0.46 -5.91 10.18
CA ILE A 95 0.34 -4.53 10.66
C ILE A 95 0.53 -4.45 12.17
N VAL A 96 -0.08 -5.34 12.94
CA VAL A 96 0.11 -5.39 14.40
C VAL A 96 1.58 -5.63 14.74
N ALA A 97 2.25 -6.55 14.05
CA ALA A 97 3.66 -6.85 14.23
C ALA A 97 4.55 -5.65 13.89
N ILE A 98 4.30 -4.97 12.75
CA ILE A 98 5.04 -3.77 12.33
C ILE A 98 4.81 -2.62 13.31
N GLY A 99 3.58 -2.41 13.75
CA GLY A 99 3.22 -1.39 14.74
C GLY A 99 3.91 -1.60 16.08
N PHE A 100 3.95 -2.85 16.56
CA PHE A 100 4.68 -3.24 17.78
C PHE A 100 6.19 -3.03 17.62
N TRP A 101 6.74 -3.38 16.46
CA TRP A 101 8.15 -3.18 16.14
C TRP A 101 8.50 -1.69 16.08
N LEU A 102 7.70 -0.88 15.40
CA LEU A 102 7.83 0.58 15.38
C LEU A 102 7.79 1.18 16.77
N TRP A 103 6.80 0.80 17.59
CA TRP A 103 6.69 1.28 18.98
C TRP A 103 7.92 0.95 19.81
N GLN A 104 8.47 -0.27 19.73
CA GLN A 104 9.71 -0.64 20.41
C GLN A 104 10.90 0.23 19.98
N HIS A 105 11.00 0.55 18.68
CA HIS A 105 12.12 1.34 18.17
C HIS A 105 12.01 2.81 18.56
N ILE A 106 10.82 3.37 18.61
CA ILE A 106 10.55 4.70 19.16
C ILE A 106 10.95 4.74 20.64
N LYS A 107 10.51 3.75 21.42
CA LYS A 107 10.83 3.67 22.86
C LYS A 107 12.33 3.51 23.12
N LYS A 108 13.03 2.71 22.32
CA LYS A 108 14.49 2.49 22.42
C LYS A 108 15.32 3.60 21.76
N ARG A 109 14.72 4.68 21.25
CA ARG A 109 15.39 5.81 20.60
C ARG A 109 16.37 5.40 19.51
N ARG A 110 15.99 4.44 18.69
CA ARG A 110 16.81 3.95 17.57
C ARG A 110 16.99 5.03 16.49
N SER A 111 17.75 4.73 15.45
CA SER A 111 18.03 5.61 14.31
C SER A 111 16.75 6.27 13.78
N ARG A 112 16.79 7.60 13.57
CA ARG A 112 15.65 8.33 12.97
C ARG A 112 15.26 7.76 11.60
N THR A 113 16.24 7.37 10.78
CA THR A 113 16.00 6.76 9.47
C THR A 113 15.19 5.46 9.59
N LEU A 114 15.51 4.61 10.58
CA LEU A 114 14.76 3.39 10.86
C LEU A 114 13.31 3.70 11.25
N ILE A 115 13.11 4.67 12.16
CA ILE A 115 11.77 5.06 12.61
C ILE A 115 10.96 5.62 11.43
N TRP A 116 11.53 6.46 10.58
CA TRP A 116 10.86 7.00 9.39
C TRP A 116 10.48 5.89 8.41
N ALA A 117 11.40 4.98 8.12
CA ALA A 117 11.13 3.84 7.25
C ALA A 117 9.96 2.99 7.78
N LEU A 118 9.95 2.69 9.07
CA LEU A 118 8.88 1.93 9.71
C LEU A 118 7.55 2.70 9.74
N CYS A 119 7.56 4.02 9.92
CA CYS A 119 6.35 4.85 9.84
C CYS A 119 5.74 4.79 8.44
N LEU A 120 6.56 4.90 7.39
CA LEU A 120 6.10 4.83 6.00
C LEU A 120 5.52 3.44 5.67
N ILE A 121 6.21 2.36 6.06
CA ILE A 121 5.73 0.99 5.87
C ILE A 121 4.42 0.76 6.63
N PHE A 122 4.37 1.18 7.88
CA PHE A 122 3.19 1.02 8.72
C PHE A 122 1.99 1.79 8.18
N ALA A 123 2.19 3.07 7.81
CA ALA A 123 1.13 3.92 7.28
C ALA A 123 0.56 3.39 5.95
N GLY A 124 1.44 2.99 5.02
CA GLY A 124 1.01 2.40 3.76
C GLY A 124 0.28 1.07 3.94
N ALA A 125 0.82 0.17 4.78
CA ALA A 125 0.14 -1.08 5.08
C ALA A 125 -1.24 -0.85 5.73
N LEU A 126 -1.34 0.13 6.64
CA LEU A 126 -2.60 0.50 7.29
C LEU A 126 -3.59 1.10 6.28
N GLY A 127 -3.14 1.94 5.33
CA GLY A 127 -3.97 2.48 4.26
C GLY A 127 -4.64 1.38 3.44
N ASN A 128 -3.87 0.43 2.94
CA ASN A 128 -4.41 -0.69 2.15
C ASN A 128 -5.31 -1.65 2.96
N ILE A 129 -5.09 -1.76 4.27
CA ILE A 129 -5.97 -2.57 5.13
C ILE A 129 -7.30 -1.86 5.40
N ILE A 130 -7.31 -0.53 5.54
CA ILE A 130 -8.54 0.25 5.65
C ILE A 130 -9.46 -0.04 4.46
N ASP A 131 -8.94 0.00 3.24
CA ASP A 131 -9.70 -0.35 2.04
C ASP A 131 -10.25 -1.77 2.12
N SER A 132 -9.37 -2.74 2.41
CA SER A 132 -9.72 -4.17 2.44
C SER A 132 -10.77 -4.51 3.48
N VAL A 133 -10.74 -3.82 4.64
CA VAL A 133 -11.69 -4.08 5.74
C VAL A 133 -12.99 -3.32 5.55
N PHE A 134 -12.93 -2.05 5.19
CA PHE A 134 -14.09 -1.16 5.33
C PHE A 134 -14.74 -0.76 4.00
N TYR A 135 -14.01 -0.69 2.88
CA TYR A 135 -14.56 -0.10 1.65
C TYR A 135 -15.73 -0.89 1.08
N GLY A 136 -15.75 -2.21 1.27
CA GLY A 136 -16.90 -3.04 0.88
C GLY A 136 -18.21 -2.59 1.51
N TYR A 137 -18.14 -2.26 2.80
CA TYR A 137 -19.29 -1.81 3.59
C TYR A 137 -19.60 -0.33 3.39
N LEU A 138 -18.58 0.53 3.29
CA LEU A 138 -18.72 1.99 3.27
C LEU A 138 -19.18 2.55 1.92
N PHE A 139 -18.98 1.83 0.83
CA PHE A 139 -19.26 2.33 -0.51
C PHE A 139 -20.20 1.41 -1.30
N SER A 140 -20.98 2.00 -2.22
CA SER A 140 -21.67 1.24 -3.25
C SER A 140 -20.70 0.76 -4.33
N SER A 141 -21.15 -0.07 -5.27
CA SER A 141 -20.35 -0.53 -6.42
C SER A 141 -19.94 0.65 -7.30
N SER A 142 -18.68 0.62 -7.76
CA SER A 142 -18.14 1.57 -8.74
C SER A 142 -18.23 1.03 -10.18
N PHE A 143 -18.79 -0.16 -10.37
CA PHE A 143 -18.86 -0.79 -11.70
C PHE A 143 -19.92 -0.11 -12.58
N GLY A 144 -19.46 0.57 -13.63
CA GLY A 144 -20.32 1.31 -14.57
C GLY A 144 -21.03 2.54 -13.97
N GLN A 145 -20.71 2.93 -12.76
CA GLN A 145 -21.29 4.08 -12.05
C GLN A 145 -20.31 4.69 -11.05
N ILE A 146 -20.60 5.92 -10.62
CA ILE A 146 -19.90 6.57 -9.52
C ILE A 146 -20.42 5.99 -8.20
N ALA A 147 -19.50 5.59 -7.30
CA ALA A 147 -19.90 5.08 -6.00
C ALA A 147 -20.49 6.16 -5.10
N THR A 148 -21.38 5.76 -4.20
CA THR A 148 -21.89 6.60 -3.11
C THR A 148 -21.29 6.17 -1.78
N LEU A 149 -21.10 7.14 -0.89
CA LEU A 149 -20.63 6.88 0.48
C LEU A 149 -21.84 6.55 1.37
N LEU A 150 -21.69 5.56 2.24
CA LEU A 150 -22.70 5.08 3.19
C LEU A 150 -24.04 4.74 2.52
N PRO A 151 -24.07 3.89 1.50
CA PRO A 151 -25.30 3.42 0.90
C PRO A 151 -26.09 2.53 1.89
N GLU A 152 -27.36 2.28 1.61
CA GLU A 152 -28.16 1.33 2.40
C GLU A 152 -27.53 -0.08 2.39
N GLN A 153 -26.91 -0.47 1.28
CA GLN A 153 -26.15 -1.71 1.15
C GLN A 153 -24.82 -1.45 0.44
N GLY A 154 -23.71 -1.76 1.12
CA GLY A 154 -22.37 -1.72 0.53
C GLY A 154 -22.16 -2.80 -0.54
N TYR A 155 -21.13 -2.66 -1.37
CA TYR A 155 -20.83 -3.63 -2.43
C TYR A 155 -20.29 -4.97 -1.91
N ALA A 156 -19.79 -5.02 -0.67
CA ALA A 156 -19.31 -6.23 -0.03
C ALA A 156 -19.37 -6.10 1.51
N PRO A 157 -19.43 -7.21 2.26
CA PRO A 157 -19.35 -7.16 3.71
C PRO A 157 -17.95 -6.73 4.19
N LEU A 158 -17.81 -6.45 5.50
CA LEU A 158 -16.52 -6.18 6.14
C LEU A 158 -15.49 -7.26 5.80
N PHE A 159 -14.22 -6.87 5.65
CA PHE A 159 -13.06 -7.69 5.25
C PHE A 159 -13.04 -8.12 3.77
N PHE A 160 -14.02 -7.72 2.97
CA PHE A 160 -14.11 -8.04 1.55
C PHE A 160 -14.00 -6.81 0.65
N GLY A 161 -13.60 -5.65 1.19
CA GLY A 161 -13.32 -4.45 0.43
C GLY A 161 -12.19 -4.64 -0.58
N HIS A 162 -12.16 -3.82 -1.64
CA HIS A 162 -11.11 -3.82 -2.66
C HIS A 162 -10.17 -2.65 -2.41
N VAL A 163 -8.87 -2.87 -2.61
CA VAL A 163 -7.88 -1.79 -2.56
C VAL A 163 -8.04 -0.93 -3.80
N VAL A 164 -8.05 0.39 -3.62
CA VAL A 164 -8.12 1.34 -4.74
C VAL A 164 -6.73 1.64 -5.24
N ASP A 165 -6.45 1.28 -6.49
CA ASP A 165 -5.21 1.56 -7.21
C ASP A 165 -5.47 2.61 -8.29
N MET A 166 -4.51 3.54 -8.51
CA MET A 166 -4.79 4.69 -9.37
C MET A 166 -3.61 5.22 -10.18
N LEU A 167 -2.37 4.98 -9.76
CA LEU A 167 -1.16 5.54 -10.36
C LEU A 167 -0.51 4.53 -11.28
N GLN A 168 -0.22 4.90 -12.52
CA GLN A 168 0.52 4.08 -13.46
C GLN A 168 1.58 4.93 -14.17
N PHE A 169 2.77 4.36 -14.37
CA PHE A 169 3.88 5.00 -15.07
C PHE A 169 4.39 4.09 -16.20
N PRO A 170 3.72 4.02 -17.34
CA PRO A 170 4.16 3.22 -18.48
C PRO A 170 5.38 3.89 -19.16
N LEU A 171 6.60 3.61 -18.65
CA LEU A 171 7.81 4.34 -19.02
C LEU A 171 8.33 3.99 -20.42
N ALA A 172 8.19 2.73 -20.83
CA ALA A 172 8.63 2.27 -22.16
C ALA A 172 7.82 1.04 -22.57
N SER A 173 7.46 0.96 -23.85
CA SER A 173 6.75 -0.20 -24.41
C SER A 173 7.50 -0.71 -25.62
N TRP A 174 7.61 -2.05 -25.75
CA TRP A 174 8.23 -2.70 -26.91
C TRP A 174 7.58 -4.06 -27.14
N VAL A 175 7.84 -4.61 -28.31
CA VAL A 175 7.49 -5.99 -28.65
C VAL A 175 8.76 -6.82 -28.59
N TRP A 176 8.74 -7.94 -27.86
CA TRP A 176 9.86 -8.84 -27.80
C TRP A 176 10.16 -9.44 -29.18
N PRO A 177 11.45 -9.52 -29.58
CA PRO A 177 11.82 -10.20 -30.82
C PRO A 177 11.31 -11.65 -30.86
N GLU A 178 10.82 -12.10 -32.03
CA GLU A 178 10.20 -13.43 -32.19
C GLU A 178 11.12 -14.61 -31.83
N TRP A 179 12.45 -14.42 -31.94
CA TRP A 179 13.43 -15.45 -31.62
C TRP A 179 13.60 -15.75 -30.12
N ILE A 180 12.99 -14.95 -29.22
CA ILE A 180 13.09 -15.18 -27.77
C ILE A 180 12.06 -16.23 -27.34
N PRO A 181 12.49 -17.39 -26.75
CA PRO A 181 11.55 -18.41 -26.29
C PRO A 181 10.53 -17.88 -25.29
N PHE A 182 9.27 -18.36 -25.39
CA PHE A 182 8.12 -18.09 -24.48
C PHE A 182 7.55 -16.68 -24.51
N ILE A 183 8.31 -15.65 -24.89
CA ILE A 183 7.90 -14.24 -24.85
C ILE A 183 8.00 -13.54 -26.21
N GLY A 184 8.60 -14.16 -27.22
CA GLY A 184 8.71 -13.62 -28.58
C GLY A 184 7.37 -13.18 -29.14
N GLY A 185 7.33 -12.03 -29.81
CA GLY A 185 6.11 -11.42 -30.38
C GLY A 185 5.14 -10.82 -29.36
N LYS A 186 5.38 -11.00 -28.06
CA LYS A 186 4.53 -10.38 -27.03
C LYS A 186 4.92 -8.93 -26.78
N SER A 187 3.91 -8.05 -26.68
CA SER A 187 4.12 -6.68 -26.23
C SER A 187 4.38 -6.66 -24.72
N TYR A 188 5.30 -5.80 -24.32
CA TYR A 188 5.64 -5.57 -22.93
C TYR A 188 5.74 -4.08 -22.66
N THR A 189 5.17 -3.64 -21.53
CA THR A 189 5.29 -2.26 -21.05
C THR A 189 6.06 -2.27 -19.73
N PHE A 190 7.19 -1.59 -19.71
CA PHE A 190 7.99 -1.45 -18.51
C PHE A 190 7.27 -0.54 -17.51
N PHE A 191 7.16 -1.00 -16.27
CA PHE A 191 6.47 -0.35 -15.17
C PHE A 191 4.96 -0.19 -15.43
N GLN A 192 4.33 -1.23 -15.97
CA GLN A 192 2.91 -1.24 -16.33
C GLN A 192 1.94 -1.39 -15.15
N TYR A 193 2.45 -1.65 -13.94
CA TYR A 193 1.61 -1.91 -12.78
C TYR A 193 0.93 -0.64 -12.28
N ILE A 194 -0.31 -0.82 -11.83
CA ILE A 194 -1.10 0.24 -11.22
C ILE A 194 -0.95 0.09 -9.71
N PHE A 195 -0.71 1.18 -9.01
CA PHE A 195 -0.48 1.22 -7.58
C PHE A 195 -1.08 2.50 -6.96
N ASN A 196 -0.94 2.66 -5.66
CA ASN A 196 -1.49 3.79 -4.90
C ASN A 196 -0.42 4.47 -4.00
N ILE A 197 -0.84 5.48 -3.25
CA ILE A 197 0.04 6.23 -2.34
C ILE A 197 0.55 5.33 -1.20
N ALA A 198 -0.29 4.40 -0.70
CA ALA A 198 0.13 3.44 0.32
C ALA A 198 1.27 2.53 -0.17
N ASP A 199 1.19 2.02 -1.41
CA ASP A 199 2.24 1.19 -2.02
C ASP A 199 3.53 1.97 -2.22
N THR A 200 3.43 3.24 -2.65
CA THR A 200 4.56 4.17 -2.76
C THR A 200 5.23 4.36 -1.40
N SER A 201 4.43 4.54 -0.35
CA SER A 201 4.94 4.72 1.02
C SER A 201 5.66 3.46 1.52
N ILE A 202 5.08 2.26 1.32
CA ILE A 202 5.71 0.98 1.66
C ILE A 202 7.04 0.83 0.91
N SER A 203 7.02 1.03 -0.40
CA SER A 203 8.21 0.88 -1.27
C SER A 203 9.33 1.86 -0.87
N THR A 204 8.98 3.10 -0.56
CA THR A 204 9.92 4.11 -0.08
C THR A 204 10.52 3.70 1.28
N GLY A 205 9.68 3.25 2.21
CA GLY A 205 10.14 2.77 3.51
C GLY A 205 11.09 1.59 3.41
N VAL A 206 10.76 0.59 2.58
CA VAL A 206 11.63 -0.57 2.29
C VAL A 206 12.93 -0.11 1.62
N GLY A 207 12.85 0.79 0.64
CA GLY A 207 14.03 1.39 0.00
C GLY A 207 14.97 2.05 1.00
N LEU A 208 14.43 2.81 1.96
CA LEU A 208 15.23 3.41 3.05
C LEU A 208 15.93 2.35 3.90
N LEU A 209 15.28 1.23 4.22
CA LEU A 209 15.89 0.13 4.98
C LEU A 209 17.04 -0.52 4.20
N ILE A 210 16.89 -0.71 2.90
CA ILE A 210 17.91 -1.33 2.04
C ILE A 210 19.11 -0.39 1.87
N VAL A 211 18.87 0.86 1.47
CA VAL A 211 19.94 1.84 1.16
C VAL A 211 20.75 2.18 2.42
N PHE A 212 20.08 2.35 3.55
CA PHE A 212 20.71 2.77 4.80
C PHE A 212 20.96 1.62 5.79
N ASN A 213 20.95 0.35 5.33
CA ASN A 213 21.05 -0.83 6.19
C ASN A 213 22.28 -0.79 7.11
N LYS A 214 23.47 -0.43 6.58
CA LYS A 214 24.71 -0.32 7.35
C LYS A 214 24.62 0.73 8.46
N LYS A 215 23.99 1.88 8.18
CA LYS A 215 23.78 2.95 9.15
C LYS A 215 22.75 2.58 10.21
N ILE A 216 21.73 1.82 9.82
CA ILE A 216 20.61 1.42 10.68
C ILE A 216 21.04 0.27 11.62
N PHE A 217 21.71 -0.75 11.08
CA PHE A 217 22.00 -1.99 11.79
C PHE A 217 23.49 -2.13 12.20
N GLY A 218 24.42 -1.43 11.54
CA GLY A 218 25.86 -1.51 11.84
C GLY A 218 26.27 -0.96 13.21
N GLN A 219 25.48 -0.04 13.79
CA GLN A 219 25.72 0.48 15.14
C GLN A 219 25.35 -0.52 16.27
N ALA A 220 24.64 -1.61 15.92
CA ALA A 220 24.26 -2.63 16.91
C ALA A 220 25.38 -3.64 17.19
N SER A 221 26.35 -3.78 16.30
CA SER A 221 27.49 -4.73 16.45
C SER A 221 28.62 -4.14 17.30
N SER A 222 28.84 -2.83 17.29
CA SER A 222 29.92 -2.18 18.07
C SER A 222 29.59 -1.91 19.54
N GLN A 223 28.40 -2.28 20.02
CA GLN A 223 28.02 -2.22 21.44
C GLN A 223 28.09 -3.59 22.14
N LYS A 224 28.55 -4.64 21.45
CA LYS A 224 28.68 -5.99 22.01
C LYS A 224 30.15 -6.45 22.18
N GLU A 225 31.12 -5.60 21.85
CA GLU A 225 32.53 -5.71 22.24
C GLU A 225 32.81 -4.73 23.38
#